data_b55386b18f1713b08a1a610c45a33a55
#
_entry.id   b55386b18f1713b08a1a610c45a33a55
#
_cell.length_a   1.000
_cell.length_b   1.000
_cell.length_c   1.000
_cell.angle_alpha   90.00
_cell.angle_beta   90.00
_cell.angle_gamma   90.00
#
_symmetry.space_group_name_H-M   'P 1'
#
loop_
_entity.id
_entity.type
_entity.pdbx_description
1 polymer ?
#
loop_
_entity_poly.entity_id
_entity_poly.type
_entity_poly.pdbx_seq_one_letter_code
_entity_poly.pdbx_strand_id
1 'polypeptide(L)'
;IHIGGAYGDKKATLERWIDNYYKLDSNTQMRLTVENDDKENMYSVKELYKGISEQCGVPIVFDYYHHKFCTGGLSERDALNLAIKTWPKGITPCCHYSESRRKEHLDESIKAQAHSDLIESTICRYGHELDVVVEAKHKELAVLNYKY
;
A
#
# COMPACT_ATOMS: atom_id res chain seq x y z
N ILE A 1 -1.67 -7.78 -1.78
CA ILE A 1 -1.12 -7.98 -3.14
C ILE A 1 -1.36 -6.74 -4.01
N HIS A 2 -0.51 -6.52 -5.04
CA HIS A 2 -0.79 -5.55 -6.09
C HIS A 2 -1.76 -6.11 -7.14
N ILE A 3 -2.45 -5.21 -7.84
CA ILE A 3 -3.39 -5.60 -8.92
C ILE A 3 -2.67 -6.23 -10.13
N GLY A 4 -1.41 -5.87 -10.33
CA GLY A 4 -0.63 -6.26 -11.50
C GLY A 4 -0.65 -5.22 -12.62
N GLY A 5 -0.21 -5.59 -13.82
CA GLY A 5 -0.02 -4.67 -14.93
C GLY A 5 -1.31 -4.06 -15.47
N ALA A 6 -1.29 -2.76 -15.76
CA ALA A 6 -2.43 -2.04 -16.32
C ALA A 6 -2.68 -2.34 -17.81
N TYR A 7 -1.66 -2.81 -18.53
CA TYR A 7 -1.72 -3.20 -19.96
C TYR A 7 -2.39 -2.15 -20.88
N GLY A 8 -2.23 -0.86 -20.57
CA GLY A 8 -2.84 0.25 -21.31
C GLY A 8 -4.32 0.52 -21.01
N ASP A 9 -4.99 -0.36 -20.27
CA ASP A 9 -6.39 -0.20 -19.84
C ASP A 9 -6.57 -0.62 -18.37
N LYS A 10 -6.45 0.36 -17.49
CA LYS A 10 -6.60 0.16 -16.04
C LYS A 10 -8.00 -0.38 -15.67
N LYS A 11 -9.05 0.12 -16.34
CA LYS A 11 -10.43 -0.28 -16.05
C LYS A 11 -10.66 -1.74 -16.36
N ALA A 12 -10.33 -2.18 -17.58
CA ALA A 12 -10.47 -3.58 -17.96
C ALA A 12 -9.61 -4.52 -17.07
N THR A 13 -8.46 -4.04 -16.57
CA THR A 13 -7.64 -4.83 -15.65
C THR A 13 -8.31 -4.98 -14.28
N LEU A 14 -8.91 -3.92 -13.73
CA LEU A 14 -9.66 -4.00 -12.48
C LEU A 14 -10.88 -4.93 -12.60
N GLU A 15 -11.61 -4.85 -13.70
CA GLU A 15 -12.74 -5.75 -14.00
C GLU A 15 -12.29 -7.22 -14.03
N ARG A 16 -11.21 -7.55 -14.75
CA ARG A 16 -10.65 -8.91 -14.77
C ARG A 16 -10.19 -9.39 -13.38
N TRP A 17 -9.63 -8.47 -12.58
CA TRP A 17 -9.22 -8.78 -11.22
C TRP A 17 -10.43 -9.17 -10.38
N ILE A 18 -11.53 -8.42 -10.44
CA ILE A 18 -12.79 -8.71 -9.74
C ILE A 18 -13.37 -10.04 -10.17
N ASP A 19 -13.41 -10.32 -11.49
CA ASP A 19 -13.88 -11.58 -12.02
C ASP A 19 -13.07 -12.78 -11.48
N ASN A 20 -11.76 -12.61 -11.31
CA ASN A 20 -10.91 -13.65 -10.73
C ASN A 20 -11.06 -13.74 -9.21
N TYR A 21 -11.24 -12.63 -8.50
CA TYR A 21 -11.53 -12.61 -7.08
C TYR A 21 -12.75 -13.45 -6.73
N TYR A 22 -13.84 -13.34 -7.48
CA TYR A 22 -15.05 -14.12 -7.24
C TYR A 22 -14.92 -15.63 -7.55
N LYS A 23 -13.83 -16.05 -8.22
CA LYS A 23 -13.50 -17.48 -8.44
C LYS A 23 -12.73 -18.11 -7.26
N LEU A 24 -12.22 -17.28 -6.34
CA LEU A 24 -11.51 -17.76 -5.16
C LEU A 24 -12.50 -18.35 -4.14
N ASP A 25 -12.01 -19.26 -3.32
CA ASP A 25 -12.78 -19.76 -2.19
C ASP A 25 -13.01 -18.66 -1.14
N SER A 26 -14.06 -18.82 -0.33
CA SER A 26 -14.49 -17.80 0.64
C SER A 26 -13.43 -17.48 1.70
N ASN A 27 -12.61 -18.46 2.11
CA ASN A 27 -11.56 -18.24 3.09
C ASN A 27 -10.44 -17.35 2.50
N THR A 28 -10.07 -17.57 1.24
CA THR A 28 -9.11 -16.73 0.51
C THR A 28 -9.68 -15.34 0.31
N GLN A 29 -10.95 -15.20 -0.11
CA GLN A 29 -11.60 -13.91 -0.29
C GLN A 29 -11.59 -13.08 1.00
N MET A 30 -11.90 -13.68 2.15
CA MET A 30 -11.92 -12.99 3.45
C MET A 30 -10.55 -12.47 3.92
N ARG A 31 -9.46 -13.06 3.41
CA ARG A 31 -8.09 -12.73 3.83
C ARG A 31 -7.35 -11.83 2.85
N LEU A 32 -7.90 -11.68 1.65
CA LEU A 32 -7.23 -10.95 0.59
C LEU A 32 -7.33 -9.44 0.82
N THR A 33 -6.21 -8.76 0.63
CA THR A 33 -6.11 -7.31 0.62
C THR A 33 -5.36 -6.87 -0.63
N VAL A 34 -5.61 -5.64 -1.07
CA VAL A 34 -4.88 -5.00 -2.16
C VAL A 34 -4.06 -3.83 -1.65
N GLU A 35 -2.99 -3.50 -2.34
CA GLU A 35 -2.03 -2.48 -1.97
C GLU A 35 -1.84 -1.48 -3.11
N ASN A 36 -1.67 -0.20 -2.80
CA ASN A 36 -1.37 0.83 -3.79
C ASN A 36 0.05 0.67 -4.37
N ASP A 37 0.20 1.05 -5.63
CA ASP A 37 1.44 0.88 -6.38
C ASP A 37 2.43 2.06 -6.25
N ASP A 38 3.70 1.80 -6.63
CA ASP A 38 4.83 2.73 -6.62
C ASP A 38 5.09 3.43 -7.96
N LYS A 39 4.14 3.38 -8.90
CA LYS A 39 4.26 3.98 -10.24
C LYS A 39 3.00 4.74 -10.60
N GLU A 40 3.16 5.94 -11.15
CA GLU A 40 2.07 6.82 -11.55
C GLU A 40 1.09 6.19 -12.55
N ASN A 41 1.58 5.32 -13.42
CA ASN A 41 0.75 4.61 -14.39
C ASN A 41 0.08 3.35 -13.85
N MET A 42 0.26 3.04 -12.56
CA MET A 42 -0.38 1.93 -11.84
C MET A 42 -1.51 2.44 -10.93
N TYR A 43 -1.84 1.73 -9.87
CA TYR A 43 -3.06 1.95 -9.10
C TYR A 43 -2.79 2.69 -7.78
N SER A 44 -3.28 3.91 -7.69
CA SER A 44 -3.36 4.70 -6.46
C SER A 44 -4.45 4.17 -5.52
N VAL A 45 -4.40 4.57 -4.24
CA VAL A 45 -5.48 4.26 -3.26
C VAL A 45 -6.86 4.67 -3.78
N LYS A 46 -6.97 5.84 -4.44
CA LYS A 46 -8.25 6.33 -5.00
C LYS A 46 -8.80 5.41 -6.08
N GLU A 47 -7.93 4.89 -6.96
CA GLU A 47 -8.33 3.96 -8.03
C GLU A 47 -8.71 2.60 -7.47
N LEU A 48 -7.94 2.08 -6.47
CA LEU A 48 -8.26 0.84 -5.77
C LEU A 48 -9.58 0.94 -5.00
N TYR A 49 -9.80 2.07 -4.33
CA TYR A 49 -11.05 2.29 -3.61
C TYR A 49 -12.26 2.17 -4.54
N LYS A 50 -12.26 2.93 -5.65
CA LYS A 50 -13.36 2.94 -6.61
C LYS A 50 -13.48 1.66 -7.41
N GLY A 51 -12.36 1.10 -7.83
CA GLY A 51 -12.33 -0.03 -8.77
C GLY A 51 -12.38 -1.40 -8.10
N ILE A 52 -12.02 -1.52 -6.83
CA ILE A 52 -11.98 -2.78 -6.10
C ILE A 52 -12.83 -2.73 -4.83
N SER A 53 -12.49 -1.85 -3.87
CA SER A 53 -13.13 -1.91 -2.54
C SER A 53 -14.62 -1.58 -2.57
N GLU A 54 -15.05 -0.57 -3.35
CA GLU A 54 -16.47 -0.27 -3.54
C GLU A 54 -17.22 -1.39 -4.27
N GLN A 55 -16.54 -2.21 -5.08
CA GLN A 55 -17.16 -3.24 -5.90
C GLN A 55 -17.26 -4.60 -5.19
N CYS A 56 -16.27 -4.99 -4.42
CA CYS A 56 -16.20 -6.32 -3.81
C CYS A 56 -15.76 -6.34 -2.34
N GLY A 57 -15.62 -5.17 -1.71
CA GLY A 57 -15.34 -5.06 -0.27
C GLY A 57 -13.92 -5.44 0.15
N VAL A 58 -12.99 -5.61 -0.78
CA VAL A 58 -11.60 -5.98 -0.45
C VAL A 58 -10.87 -4.81 0.20
N PRO A 59 -10.25 -4.99 1.39
CA PRO A 59 -9.55 -3.93 2.09
C PRO A 59 -8.27 -3.49 1.36
N ILE A 60 -7.92 -2.21 1.54
CA ILE A 60 -6.69 -1.63 1.01
C ILE A 60 -5.65 -1.55 2.13
N VAL A 61 -4.50 -2.18 1.93
CA VAL A 61 -3.27 -1.92 2.68
C VAL A 61 -2.64 -0.66 2.12
N PHE A 62 -2.51 0.37 2.94
CA PHE A 62 -1.89 1.62 2.53
C PHE A 62 -0.37 1.49 2.64
N ASP A 63 0.33 1.57 1.52
CA ASP A 63 1.77 1.74 1.52
C ASP A 63 2.13 3.23 1.43
N TYR A 64 2.78 3.74 2.47
CA TYR A 64 3.21 5.13 2.59
C TYR A 64 4.26 5.52 1.56
N TYR A 65 5.17 4.59 1.25
CA TYR A 65 6.28 4.88 0.35
C TYR A 65 5.82 4.87 -1.11
N HIS A 66 5.00 3.89 -1.48
CA HIS A 66 4.37 3.81 -2.80
C HIS A 66 3.50 5.03 -3.08
N HIS A 67 2.78 5.51 -2.08
CA HIS A 67 1.94 6.70 -2.24
C HIS A 67 2.73 7.94 -2.69
N LYS A 68 4.00 8.06 -2.36
CA LYS A 68 4.85 9.18 -2.83
C LYS A 68 5.03 9.21 -4.34
N PHE A 69 4.86 8.08 -5.02
CA PHE A 69 5.02 7.93 -6.47
C PHE A 69 3.69 7.81 -7.21
N CYS A 70 2.62 7.38 -6.53
CA CYS A 70 1.30 7.17 -7.11
C CYS A 70 0.20 7.72 -6.20
N THR A 71 0.10 9.07 -6.09
CA THR A 71 -0.78 9.73 -5.14
C THR A 71 -2.26 9.68 -5.54
N GLY A 72 -2.58 9.55 -6.83
CA GLY A 72 -3.95 9.69 -7.35
C GLY A 72 -4.57 11.07 -7.05
N GLY A 73 -3.74 12.08 -6.75
CA GLY A 73 -4.16 13.43 -6.37
C GLY A 73 -4.64 13.58 -4.92
N LEU A 74 -4.39 12.59 -4.06
CA LEU A 74 -4.72 12.66 -2.63
C LEU A 74 -3.49 13.05 -1.80
N SER A 75 -3.72 13.76 -0.68
CA SER A 75 -2.70 13.88 0.37
C SER A 75 -2.46 12.53 1.03
N GLU A 76 -1.30 12.33 1.69
CA GLU A 76 -0.99 11.12 2.44
C GLU A 76 -2.07 10.81 3.50
N ARG A 77 -2.52 11.84 4.25
CA ARG A 77 -3.60 11.73 5.22
C ARG A 77 -4.92 11.28 4.58
N ASP A 78 -5.31 11.87 3.46
CA ASP A 78 -6.59 11.54 2.82
C ASP A 78 -6.55 10.14 2.21
N ALA A 79 -5.42 9.74 1.64
CA ALA A 79 -5.22 8.40 1.10
C ALA A 79 -5.25 7.34 2.21
N LEU A 80 -4.56 7.56 3.33
CA LEU A 80 -4.62 6.67 4.50
C LEU A 80 -6.05 6.57 5.03
N ASN A 81 -6.75 7.70 5.22
CA ASN A 81 -8.13 7.73 5.68
C ASN A 81 -9.06 6.95 4.75
N LEU A 82 -8.83 7.05 3.44
CA LEU A 82 -9.62 6.32 2.44
C LEU A 82 -9.35 4.82 2.51
N ALA A 83 -8.09 4.40 2.66
CA ALA A 83 -7.72 3.00 2.83
C ALA A 83 -8.31 2.40 4.11
N ILE A 84 -8.21 3.10 5.25
CA ILE A 84 -8.76 2.66 6.55
C ILE A 84 -10.28 2.38 6.45
N LYS A 85 -11.04 3.20 5.71
CA LYS A 85 -12.49 3.00 5.53
C LYS A 85 -12.86 1.68 4.88
N THR A 86 -11.93 1.02 4.20
CA THR A 86 -12.16 -0.25 3.51
C THR A 86 -12.05 -1.46 4.44
N TRP A 87 -11.50 -1.28 5.63
CA TRP A 87 -11.28 -2.36 6.58
C TRP A 87 -12.55 -2.71 7.36
N PRO A 88 -12.80 -4.00 7.59
CA PRO A 88 -13.94 -4.45 8.38
C PRO A 88 -13.91 -3.89 9.80
N LYS A 89 -15.08 -3.55 10.33
CA LYS A 89 -15.20 -3.07 11.71
C LYS A 89 -14.65 -4.11 12.71
N GLY A 90 -13.78 -3.67 13.61
CA GLY A 90 -13.15 -4.51 14.63
C GLY A 90 -11.86 -5.20 14.18
N ILE A 91 -11.41 -4.94 12.96
CA ILE A 91 -10.10 -5.34 12.47
C ILE A 91 -9.20 -4.10 12.41
N THR A 92 -8.05 -4.16 13.07
CA THR A 92 -7.04 -3.09 12.99
C THR A 92 -6.49 -3.03 11.56
N PRO A 93 -6.58 -1.87 10.89
CA PRO A 93 -6.05 -1.73 9.54
C PRO A 93 -4.54 -1.94 9.48
N CYS A 94 -4.08 -2.69 8.47
CA CYS A 94 -2.67 -2.87 8.19
C CYS A 94 -2.20 -1.85 7.16
N CYS A 95 -0.98 -1.35 7.36
CA CYS A 95 -0.28 -0.53 6.37
C CYS A 95 1.17 -0.99 6.22
N HIS A 96 1.79 -0.62 5.09
CA HIS A 96 3.21 -0.83 4.84
C HIS A 96 3.96 0.50 4.98
N TYR A 97 5.16 0.43 5.52
CA TYR A 97 6.03 1.58 5.65
C TYR A 97 7.47 1.25 5.25
N SER A 98 8.02 2.11 4.45
CA SER A 98 9.43 2.08 4.08
C SER A 98 9.96 3.49 3.80
N GLU A 99 11.27 3.62 3.68
CA GLU A 99 11.95 4.87 3.38
C GLU A 99 12.83 4.73 2.12
N SER A 100 13.41 5.83 1.70
CA SER A 100 14.21 5.89 0.48
C SER A 100 15.64 5.42 0.71
N ARG A 101 16.05 4.31 0.11
CA ARG A 101 17.44 3.87 0.09
C ARG A 101 18.36 4.87 -0.58
N ARG A 102 17.88 5.53 -1.64
CA ARG A 102 18.62 6.61 -2.33
C ARG A 102 19.02 7.73 -1.37
N LYS A 103 18.06 8.16 -0.50
CA LYS A 103 18.33 9.20 0.49
C LYS A 103 19.21 8.72 1.62
N GLU A 104 18.98 7.51 2.13
CA GLU A 104 19.77 6.90 3.19
C GLU A 104 21.25 6.79 2.81
N HIS A 105 21.55 6.34 1.58
CA HIS A 105 22.91 6.17 1.07
C HIS A 105 23.48 7.40 0.35
N LEU A 106 22.71 8.48 0.19
CA LEU A 106 23.09 9.67 -0.59
C LEU A 106 23.57 9.32 -2.00
N ASP A 107 22.93 8.33 -2.63
CA ASP A 107 23.33 7.77 -3.93
C ASP A 107 22.20 7.87 -4.96
N GLU A 108 22.30 8.83 -5.86
CA GLU A 108 21.31 9.09 -6.92
C GLU A 108 21.25 7.98 -8.00
N SER A 109 22.21 7.06 -8.05
CA SER A 109 22.15 5.90 -8.96
C SER A 109 21.16 4.83 -8.50
N ILE A 110 20.79 4.83 -7.22
CA ILE A 110 19.79 3.94 -6.66
C ILE A 110 18.39 4.34 -7.17
N LYS A 111 17.57 3.36 -7.55
CA LYS A 111 16.18 3.61 -7.97
C LYS A 111 15.42 4.36 -6.88
N ALA A 112 14.60 5.33 -7.29
CA ALA A 112 13.81 6.14 -6.36
C ALA A 112 12.88 5.30 -5.46
N GLN A 113 12.34 4.19 -5.99
CA GLN A 113 11.44 3.27 -5.28
C GLN A 113 12.17 2.23 -4.41
N ALA A 114 13.52 2.23 -4.39
CA ALA A 114 14.25 1.27 -3.57
C ALA A 114 14.06 1.56 -2.07
N HIS A 115 13.68 0.53 -1.32
CA HIS A 115 13.47 0.61 0.13
C HIS A 115 14.81 0.70 0.87
N SER A 116 14.87 1.53 1.90
CA SER A 116 16.02 1.75 2.80
C SER A 116 16.43 0.47 3.53
N ASP A 117 17.60 0.51 4.10
CA ASP A 117 18.11 -0.58 4.96
C ASP A 117 17.43 -0.51 6.35
N LEU A 118 17.24 0.70 6.89
CA LEU A 118 16.61 0.96 8.17
C LEU A 118 15.42 1.94 8.05
N ILE A 119 14.72 2.16 9.15
CA ILE A 119 13.67 3.16 9.31
C ILE A 119 14.12 4.16 10.37
N GLU A 120 14.22 5.42 9.99
CA GLU A 120 14.72 6.50 10.85
C GLU A 120 13.63 7.51 11.25
N SER A 121 12.64 7.72 10.37
CA SER A 121 11.59 8.70 10.63
C SER A 121 10.47 8.14 11.48
N THR A 122 9.85 8.99 12.30
CA THR A 122 8.61 8.62 13.01
C THR A 122 7.46 8.42 12.05
N ILE A 123 6.80 7.27 12.13
CA ILE A 123 5.66 6.92 11.29
C ILE A 123 4.43 7.73 11.72
N CYS A 124 3.95 8.62 10.86
CA CYS A 124 2.78 9.43 11.14
C CYS A 124 1.50 8.62 10.92
N ARG A 125 0.83 8.25 12.01
CA ARG A 125 -0.43 7.48 11.98
C ARG A 125 -1.69 8.35 11.88
N TYR A 126 -1.56 9.68 11.86
CA TYR A 126 -2.66 10.65 11.81
C TYR A 126 -3.77 10.41 12.86
N GLY A 127 -3.39 9.86 14.04
CA GLY A 127 -4.32 9.55 15.13
C GLY A 127 -5.05 8.21 15.02
N HIS A 128 -4.70 7.36 14.04
CA HIS A 128 -5.27 6.03 13.87
C HIS A 128 -4.46 4.95 14.60
N GLU A 129 -5.15 3.91 15.05
CA GLU A 129 -4.53 2.65 15.44
C GLU A 129 -4.29 1.80 14.19
N LEU A 130 -3.03 1.41 13.96
CA LEU A 130 -2.60 0.71 12.75
C LEU A 130 -1.60 -0.38 13.09
N ASP A 131 -1.74 -1.53 12.44
CA ASP A 131 -0.68 -2.51 12.32
C ASP A 131 0.26 -2.09 11.19
N VAL A 132 1.56 -1.93 11.50
CA VAL A 132 2.55 -1.45 10.54
C VAL A 132 3.52 -2.56 10.19
N VAL A 133 3.52 -2.96 8.91
CA VAL A 133 4.56 -3.82 8.35
C VAL A 133 5.70 -2.95 7.82
N VAL A 134 6.88 -3.15 8.38
CA VAL A 134 8.10 -2.43 7.96
C VAL A 134 8.75 -3.17 6.80
N GLU A 135 8.86 -2.52 5.66
CA GLU A 135 9.50 -3.04 4.46
C GLU A 135 10.91 -2.45 4.27
N ALA A 136 11.85 -2.87 5.09
CA ALA A 136 13.25 -2.46 5.02
C ALA A 136 14.18 -3.62 4.65
N LYS A 137 15.34 -3.32 4.05
CA LYS A 137 16.30 -4.35 3.62
C LYS A 137 16.91 -5.13 4.78
N HIS A 138 17.10 -4.48 5.92
CA HIS A 138 17.59 -5.13 7.14
C HIS A 138 16.48 -5.81 7.96
N LYS A 139 15.24 -5.92 7.41
CA LYS A 139 14.13 -6.72 7.97
C LYS A 139 13.90 -6.46 9.46
N GLU A 140 13.99 -7.53 10.29
CA GLU A 140 13.81 -7.46 11.73
C GLU A 140 14.77 -6.48 12.42
N LEU A 141 15.98 -6.28 11.89
CA LEU A 141 16.92 -5.32 12.44
C LEU A 141 16.43 -3.88 12.29
N ALA A 142 15.71 -3.57 11.22
CA ALA A 142 15.09 -2.25 11.05
C ALA A 142 14.03 -1.99 12.13
N VAL A 143 13.22 -3.00 12.47
CA VAL A 143 12.21 -2.91 13.53
C VAL A 143 12.85 -2.79 14.91
N LEU A 144 13.89 -3.61 15.20
CA LEU A 144 14.60 -3.58 16.49
C LEU A 144 15.35 -2.26 16.74
N ASN A 145 15.78 -1.58 15.68
CA ASN A 145 16.44 -0.27 15.76
C ASN A 145 15.46 0.91 15.73
N TYR A 146 14.20 0.67 15.39
CA TYR A 146 13.19 1.73 15.33
C TYR A 146 12.89 2.27 16.73
N LYS A 147 13.02 3.60 16.89
CA LYS A 147 12.72 4.29 18.15
C LYS A 147 11.34 4.97 18.03
N TYR A 148 10.40 4.51 18.83
CA TYR A 148 9.04 5.06 18.92
C TYR A 148 9.02 6.48 19.45
#